data_78f3f2e7b17803a62c24c93c89999094
#
_entry.id   78f3f2e7b17803a62c24c93c89999094
#
_cell.length_a   1.000
_cell.length_b   1.000
_cell.length_c   1.000
_cell.angle_alpha   90.00
_cell.angle_beta   90.00
_cell.angle_gamma   90.00
#
_symmetry.space_group_name_H-M   'P 1'
#
loop_
_entity.id
_entity.type
_entity.pdbx_description
1 polymer ?
#
loop_
_entity_poly.entity_id
_entity_poly.type
_entity_poly.pdbx_seq_one_letter_code
_entity_poly.pdbx_strand_id
1 'polypeptide(L)'
;EPDFDKLFKIGTIAKISHILRLPNSDTVRVSVDGITRATMVDMLQCDPYLITDVKIRREIGVKSDDKDYATALVRQTKDYFEDYAEVVPQMPAEIILDVLEKNDPGELADYIGSNIMLEYKKRQQILNEFNPLKRLGKVCCLLANEGDLMKLENEINQRVQENIDKSQREYYLHEQMKIISEELNDGLSPQAECDEFREKIIALGLDEKSEKKLLKECARLEKMSSTSPEATVIRVYLETCLELPWHKYSVDKLDLAHARKVLDHDHYGLDKVKERIVETLAVRSLSDGCYGQTLCLVGPPGVGKTSIAKSIATAMGRSFARISLGGTSDEAEIRGHRKTYIGAMPGRIINAVKQAGTQNPIILLDEIDKLGSDYKGDPSSALLEALDGEQNSTFVDRYIELEFDLSKVMFITTANDASTIPAPLLDRMEIIELPGYTNEEKFNIAKKHLVPKQAKLHGLNGRTFKINDKALYALIDGYTREAGVRKLEQKIAALCRKAAAEIVGGESKSLTVKE
;
A
#
# COMPACT_ATOMS: atom_id res chain seq x y z
N GLU A 1 -12.63 14.69 -52.77
CA GLU A 1 -13.46 15.73 -53.40
C GLU A 1 -14.50 16.22 -52.40
N PRO A 2 -14.73 17.55 -52.29
CA PRO A 2 -15.74 18.07 -51.38
C PRO A 2 -17.13 17.73 -51.90
N ASP A 3 -17.90 17.00 -51.08
CA ASP A 3 -19.26 16.61 -51.36
C ASP A 3 -20.20 17.72 -50.85
N PHE A 4 -21.21 18.10 -51.62
CA PHE A 4 -22.13 19.19 -51.27
C PHE A 4 -22.82 18.97 -49.93
N ASP A 5 -23.20 17.76 -49.66
CA ASP A 5 -23.87 17.40 -48.39
C ASP A 5 -22.96 17.54 -47.14
N LYS A 6 -21.65 17.60 -47.36
CA LYS A 6 -20.66 17.81 -46.31
C LYS A 6 -20.27 19.28 -46.11
N LEU A 7 -20.71 20.18 -46.97
CA LEU A 7 -20.48 21.61 -46.87
C LEU A 7 -21.50 22.28 -45.95
N PHE A 8 -21.07 23.28 -45.22
CA PHE A 8 -21.99 24.10 -44.43
C PHE A 8 -22.88 24.93 -45.33
N LYS A 9 -24.19 24.91 -45.07
CA LYS A 9 -25.19 25.65 -45.91
C LYS A 9 -25.09 27.16 -45.78
N ILE A 10 -24.51 27.69 -44.72
CA ILE A 10 -24.32 29.12 -44.49
C ILE A 10 -22.84 29.44 -44.59
N GLY A 11 -22.50 30.41 -45.41
CA GLY A 11 -21.16 30.90 -45.61
C GLY A 11 -21.11 32.42 -45.68
N THR A 12 -19.94 32.95 -46.00
CA THR A 12 -19.69 34.39 -46.13
C THR A 12 -19.26 34.69 -47.57
N ILE A 13 -19.93 35.66 -48.19
CA ILE A 13 -19.44 36.25 -49.43
C ILE A 13 -18.25 37.13 -49.08
N ALA A 14 -17.11 36.90 -49.71
CA ALA A 14 -15.88 37.60 -49.41
C ALA A 14 -15.20 38.12 -50.67
N LYS A 15 -14.46 39.20 -50.53
CA LYS A 15 -13.58 39.76 -51.59
C LYS A 15 -12.16 39.23 -51.37
N ILE A 16 -11.54 38.73 -52.41
CA ILE A 16 -10.14 38.31 -52.37
C ILE A 16 -9.27 39.57 -52.41
N SER A 17 -8.45 39.79 -51.37
CA SER A 17 -7.56 40.93 -51.24
C SER A 17 -6.16 40.62 -51.75
N HIS A 18 -5.57 39.48 -51.30
CA HIS A 18 -4.24 39.07 -51.67
C HIS A 18 -4.13 37.56 -51.86
N ILE A 19 -3.32 37.16 -52.84
CA ILE A 19 -2.99 35.75 -53.10
C ILE A 19 -1.46 35.61 -53.02
N LEU A 20 -0.97 34.78 -52.10
CA LEU A 20 0.44 34.48 -51.93
C LEU A 20 0.71 33.01 -52.21
N ARG A 21 1.57 32.72 -53.20
CA ARG A 21 2.11 31.38 -53.40
C ARG A 21 3.31 31.15 -52.47
N LEU A 22 3.29 30.12 -51.67
CA LEU A 22 4.42 29.75 -50.83
C LEU A 22 5.49 29.06 -51.73
N PRO A 23 6.75 29.56 -51.70
CA PRO A 23 7.83 28.91 -52.43
C PRO A 23 8.04 27.49 -51.89
N ASN A 24 8.14 26.51 -52.78
CA ASN A 24 8.32 25.09 -52.49
C ASN A 24 7.11 24.33 -51.90
N SER A 25 5.89 24.83 -52.05
CA SER A 25 4.67 24.09 -51.72
C SER A 25 3.57 24.34 -52.75
N ASP A 26 2.72 23.33 -53.00
CA ASP A 26 1.53 23.48 -53.85
C ASP A 26 0.38 24.22 -53.14
N THR A 27 0.67 24.84 -51.98
CA THR A 27 -0.32 25.57 -51.21
C THR A 27 -0.30 27.06 -51.52
N VAL A 28 -1.50 27.62 -51.65
CA VAL A 28 -1.73 29.05 -51.90
C VAL A 28 -2.41 29.63 -50.66
N ARG A 29 -1.84 30.72 -50.13
CA ARG A 29 -2.49 31.49 -49.05
C ARG A 29 -3.30 32.61 -49.67
N VAL A 30 -4.58 32.63 -49.40
CA VAL A 30 -5.52 33.63 -49.88
C VAL A 30 -6.02 34.46 -48.70
N SER A 31 -5.83 35.80 -48.78
CA SER A 31 -6.47 36.74 -47.83
C SER A 31 -7.81 37.18 -48.42
N VAL A 32 -8.85 37.08 -47.59
CA VAL A 32 -10.23 37.41 -47.98
C VAL A 32 -10.85 38.35 -46.97
N ASP A 33 -11.60 39.35 -47.48
CA ASP A 33 -12.38 40.28 -46.66
C ASP A 33 -13.85 39.88 -46.75
N GLY A 34 -14.46 39.52 -45.61
CA GLY A 34 -15.86 39.12 -45.55
C GLY A 34 -16.79 40.32 -45.78
N ILE A 35 -17.77 40.17 -46.68
CA ILE A 35 -18.72 41.24 -47.01
C ILE A 35 -20.08 41.00 -46.36
N THR A 36 -20.66 39.83 -46.55
CA THR A 36 -21.99 39.51 -46.04
C THR A 36 -22.25 38.01 -45.93
N ARG A 37 -23.17 37.62 -45.10
CA ARG A 37 -23.62 36.23 -44.93
C ARG A 37 -24.54 35.81 -46.09
N ALA A 38 -24.35 34.59 -46.52
CA ALA A 38 -25.19 34.01 -47.57
C ALA A 38 -25.53 32.55 -47.26
N THR A 39 -26.68 32.12 -47.68
CA THR A 39 -27.11 30.72 -47.61
C THR A 39 -26.94 30.10 -49.00
N MET A 40 -26.27 28.98 -49.12
CA MET A 40 -26.22 28.18 -50.32
C MET A 40 -27.59 27.57 -50.59
N VAL A 41 -28.08 27.69 -51.82
CA VAL A 41 -29.37 27.15 -52.26
C VAL A 41 -29.16 25.89 -53.04
N ASP A 42 -28.51 25.97 -54.18
CA ASP A 42 -28.26 24.85 -55.08
C ASP A 42 -26.83 24.88 -55.63
N MET A 43 -26.29 23.70 -55.96
CA MET A 43 -24.99 23.56 -56.59
C MET A 43 -25.16 23.55 -58.10
N LEU A 44 -24.50 24.48 -58.78
CA LEU A 44 -24.56 24.60 -60.23
C LEU A 44 -23.44 23.83 -60.95
N GLN A 45 -22.25 23.74 -60.33
CA GLN A 45 -21.09 23.11 -60.93
C GLN A 45 -20.18 22.55 -59.82
N CYS A 46 -19.55 21.39 -60.11
CA CYS A 46 -18.60 20.75 -59.19
C CYS A 46 -17.17 20.76 -59.71
N ASP A 47 -16.95 20.78 -61.03
CA ASP A 47 -15.62 20.70 -61.67
C ASP A 47 -15.47 21.80 -62.71
N PRO A 48 -14.34 22.54 -62.87
CA PRO A 48 -13.09 22.42 -62.06
C PRO A 48 -13.11 23.15 -60.72
N TYR A 49 -14.16 23.87 -60.39
CA TYR A 49 -14.39 24.53 -59.10
C TYR A 49 -15.88 24.54 -58.77
N LEU A 50 -16.18 24.64 -57.48
CA LEU A 50 -17.57 24.62 -57.02
C LEU A 50 -18.25 25.95 -57.33
N ILE A 51 -19.41 25.91 -58.03
CA ILE A 51 -20.30 27.07 -58.25
C ILE A 51 -21.63 26.76 -57.58
N THR A 52 -22.13 27.69 -56.79
CA THR A 52 -23.39 27.54 -56.08
C THR A 52 -24.22 28.81 -56.14
N ASP A 53 -25.53 28.66 -56.23
CA ASP A 53 -26.44 29.77 -56.01
C ASP A 53 -26.51 30.15 -54.56
N VAL A 54 -26.40 31.43 -54.27
CA VAL A 54 -26.41 31.95 -52.91
C VAL A 54 -27.55 32.98 -52.71
N LYS A 55 -28.23 32.86 -51.60
CA LYS A 55 -29.21 33.83 -51.16
C LYS A 55 -28.63 34.70 -50.04
N ILE A 56 -28.48 35.99 -50.33
CA ILE A 56 -28.00 36.96 -49.35
C ILE A 56 -29.08 37.11 -48.27
N ARG A 57 -28.69 36.97 -47.02
CA ARG A 57 -29.56 37.18 -45.86
C ARG A 57 -29.18 38.48 -45.18
N ARG A 58 -30.15 39.37 -45.01
CA ARG A 58 -29.99 40.60 -44.22
C ARG A 58 -30.11 40.25 -42.73
N GLU A 59 -29.41 40.94 -41.89
CA GLU A 59 -29.53 40.82 -40.47
C GLU A 59 -30.88 41.31 -39.98
N ILE A 60 -31.38 40.69 -38.91
CA ILE A 60 -32.61 41.08 -38.25
C ILE A 60 -32.24 42.23 -37.31
N GLY A 61 -32.69 43.44 -37.58
CA GLY A 61 -32.41 44.61 -36.74
C GLY A 61 -32.90 44.40 -35.27
N VAL A 62 -32.20 44.99 -34.33
CA VAL A 62 -32.58 44.97 -32.92
C VAL A 62 -33.85 45.80 -32.73
N LYS A 63 -34.90 45.23 -32.12
CA LYS A 63 -36.15 45.96 -31.83
C LYS A 63 -35.92 47.00 -30.74
N SER A 64 -36.72 48.05 -30.72
CA SER A 64 -36.63 49.14 -29.74
C SER A 64 -36.78 48.65 -28.28
N ASP A 65 -37.60 47.64 -28.08
CA ASP A 65 -37.90 47.07 -26.73
C ASP A 65 -36.74 46.21 -26.15
N ASP A 66 -35.78 45.83 -27.00
CA ASP A 66 -34.64 44.99 -26.65
C ASP A 66 -33.34 45.79 -26.38
N LYS A 67 -33.37 47.13 -26.43
CA LYS A 67 -32.18 47.98 -26.32
C LYS A 67 -31.44 47.86 -24.97
N ASP A 68 -32.19 47.82 -23.89
CA ASP A 68 -31.57 47.69 -22.53
C ASP A 68 -30.93 46.32 -22.37
N TYR A 69 -31.56 45.27 -22.89
CA TYR A 69 -30.99 43.92 -22.91
C TYR A 69 -29.74 43.85 -23.77
N ALA A 70 -29.77 44.50 -24.96
CA ALA A 70 -28.61 44.58 -25.86
C ALA A 70 -27.43 45.26 -25.15
N THR A 71 -27.65 46.36 -24.44
CA THR A 71 -26.62 47.11 -23.72
C THR A 71 -26.00 46.24 -22.59
N ALA A 72 -26.87 45.57 -21.83
CA ALA A 72 -26.41 44.68 -20.77
C ALA A 72 -25.57 43.50 -21.32
N LEU A 73 -26.03 42.90 -22.41
CA LEU A 73 -25.33 41.76 -23.04
C LEU A 73 -23.99 42.18 -23.66
N VAL A 74 -23.91 43.34 -24.27
CA VAL A 74 -22.64 43.91 -24.78
C VAL A 74 -21.64 44.10 -23.65
N ARG A 75 -22.10 44.70 -22.54
CA ARG A 75 -21.24 44.91 -21.36
C ARG A 75 -20.72 43.57 -20.81
N GLN A 76 -21.60 42.63 -20.56
CA GLN A 76 -21.27 41.32 -20.05
C GLN A 76 -20.30 40.58 -20.98
N THR A 77 -20.50 40.70 -22.31
CA THR A 77 -19.59 40.05 -23.29
C THR A 77 -18.19 40.66 -23.26
N LYS A 78 -18.08 41.98 -23.07
CA LYS A 78 -16.79 42.68 -22.91
C LYS A 78 -16.10 42.24 -21.64
N ASP A 79 -16.81 42.14 -20.52
CA ASP A 79 -16.23 41.64 -19.27
C ASP A 79 -15.68 40.21 -19.42
N TYR A 80 -16.40 39.28 -20.04
CA TYR A 80 -15.89 37.94 -20.32
C TYR A 80 -14.76 37.89 -21.34
N PHE A 81 -14.72 38.85 -22.25
CA PHE A 81 -13.61 38.95 -23.21
C PHE A 81 -12.33 39.48 -22.51
N GLU A 82 -12.44 40.39 -21.57
CA GLU A 82 -11.32 40.85 -20.72
C GLU A 82 -10.76 39.68 -19.92
N ASP A 83 -11.62 38.91 -19.23
CA ASP A 83 -11.23 37.69 -18.50
C ASP A 83 -10.52 36.66 -19.39
N TYR A 84 -11.03 36.47 -20.59
CA TYR A 84 -10.41 35.57 -21.59
C TYR A 84 -9.06 36.09 -22.05
N ALA A 85 -8.94 37.41 -22.32
CA ALA A 85 -7.71 38.04 -22.79
C ALA A 85 -6.58 37.98 -21.74
N GLU A 86 -6.90 38.03 -20.44
CA GLU A 86 -5.92 37.86 -19.36
C GLU A 86 -5.29 36.46 -19.34
N VAL A 87 -6.05 35.46 -19.73
CA VAL A 87 -5.61 34.04 -19.69
C VAL A 87 -4.87 33.61 -20.95
N VAL A 88 -5.15 34.24 -22.09
CA VAL A 88 -4.53 33.92 -23.38
C VAL A 88 -3.15 34.55 -23.51
N PRO A 89 -2.07 33.74 -23.67
CA PRO A 89 -0.74 34.31 -23.88
C PRO A 89 -0.65 35.12 -25.17
N GLN A 90 -0.18 36.37 -25.12
CA GLN A 90 0.15 37.22 -26.26
C GLN A 90 -1.05 37.66 -27.10
N MET A 91 -2.20 37.97 -26.50
CA MET A 91 -3.28 38.62 -27.27
C MET A 91 -2.85 40.05 -27.65
N PRO A 92 -2.94 40.44 -28.97
CA PRO A 92 -2.57 41.79 -29.40
C PRO A 92 -3.47 42.86 -28.74
N ALA A 93 -2.84 43.92 -28.22
CA ALA A 93 -3.56 45.00 -27.55
C ALA A 93 -4.56 45.71 -28.46
N GLU A 94 -4.31 45.73 -29.79
CA GLU A 94 -5.23 46.28 -30.76
C GLU A 94 -6.58 45.56 -30.77
N ILE A 95 -6.60 44.23 -30.63
CA ILE A 95 -7.84 43.45 -30.59
C ILE A 95 -8.65 43.79 -29.33
N ILE A 96 -8.00 43.98 -28.20
CA ILE A 96 -8.66 44.33 -26.94
C ILE A 96 -9.30 45.72 -27.07
N LEU A 97 -8.59 46.70 -27.60
CA LEU A 97 -9.10 48.05 -27.80
C LEU A 97 -10.29 48.08 -28.78
N ASP A 98 -10.20 47.38 -29.90
CA ASP A 98 -11.27 47.28 -30.89
C ASP A 98 -12.54 46.63 -30.30
N VAL A 99 -12.43 45.63 -29.45
CA VAL A 99 -13.58 45.02 -28.76
C VAL A 99 -14.22 46.00 -27.79
N LEU A 100 -13.42 46.79 -27.09
CA LEU A 100 -13.93 47.80 -26.13
C LEU A 100 -14.65 48.94 -26.83
N GLU A 101 -14.23 49.36 -28.05
CA GLU A 101 -14.85 50.45 -28.80
C GLU A 101 -16.17 50.05 -29.47
N LYS A 102 -16.32 48.77 -29.88
CA LYS A 102 -17.53 48.29 -30.58
C LYS A 102 -18.73 48.19 -29.63
N ASN A 103 -19.85 48.79 -30.02
CA ASN A 103 -21.09 48.79 -29.27
C ASN A 103 -22.28 48.12 -30.00
N ASP A 104 -22.13 47.84 -31.30
CA ASP A 104 -23.17 47.10 -32.03
C ASP A 104 -23.06 45.62 -31.70
N PRO A 105 -24.13 44.96 -31.24
CA PRO A 105 -24.12 43.55 -30.86
C PRO A 105 -23.72 42.60 -31.97
N GLY A 106 -24.06 42.93 -33.21
CA GLY A 106 -23.74 42.11 -34.38
C GLY A 106 -22.25 42.17 -34.73
N GLU A 107 -21.73 43.40 -34.85
CA GLU A 107 -20.32 43.63 -35.15
C GLU A 107 -19.40 43.10 -34.07
N LEU A 108 -19.79 43.32 -32.78
CA LEU A 108 -19.03 42.82 -31.62
C LEU A 108 -18.95 41.29 -31.63
N ALA A 109 -20.06 40.60 -31.89
CA ALA A 109 -20.09 39.14 -31.94
C ALA A 109 -19.22 38.57 -33.06
N ASP A 110 -19.23 39.20 -34.25
CA ASP A 110 -18.48 38.77 -35.40
C ASP A 110 -16.97 39.04 -35.20
N TYR A 111 -16.63 40.20 -34.62
CA TYR A 111 -15.27 40.57 -34.36
C TYR A 111 -14.62 39.65 -33.30
N ILE A 112 -15.29 39.41 -32.19
CA ILE A 112 -14.83 38.47 -31.18
C ILE A 112 -14.73 37.05 -31.76
N GLY A 113 -15.77 36.57 -32.45
CA GLY A 113 -15.79 35.22 -33.02
C GLY A 113 -14.68 34.95 -34.07
N SER A 114 -14.17 36.01 -34.74
CA SER A 114 -13.03 35.89 -35.65
C SER A 114 -11.66 35.86 -34.95
N ASN A 115 -11.52 36.50 -33.79
CA ASN A 115 -10.25 36.71 -33.11
C ASN A 115 -9.98 35.76 -31.96
N ILE A 116 -10.99 35.07 -31.43
CA ILE A 116 -10.80 34.05 -30.40
C ILE A 116 -10.46 32.68 -31.00
N MET A 117 -9.72 31.85 -30.22
CA MET A 117 -9.36 30.50 -30.62
C MET A 117 -10.52 29.54 -30.43
N LEU A 118 -11.36 29.39 -31.46
CA LEU A 118 -12.47 28.45 -31.51
C LEU A 118 -12.28 27.37 -32.55
N GLU A 119 -12.79 26.18 -32.26
CA GLU A 119 -12.95 25.14 -33.27
C GLU A 119 -13.86 25.62 -34.43
N TYR A 120 -13.59 25.18 -35.64
CA TYR A 120 -14.35 25.58 -36.83
C TYR A 120 -15.86 25.32 -36.72
N LYS A 121 -16.28 24.26 -35.98
CA LYS A 121 -17.68 23.97 -35.72
C LYS A 121 -18.36 25.03 -34.87
N LYS A 122 -17.68 25.52 -33.82
CA LYS A 122 -18.15 26.60 -32.96
C LYS A 122 -18.23 27.93 -33.72
N ARG A 123 -17.22 28.24 -34.55
CA ARG A 123 -17.26 29.41 -35.45
C ARG A 123 -18.43 29.35 -36.42
N GLN A 124 -18.74 28.17 -36.98
CA GLN A 124 -19.90 27.97 -37.82
C GLN A 124 -21.22 28.18 -37.11
N GLN A 125 -21.34 27.82 -35.82
CA GLN A 125 -22.52 28.08 -35.00
C GLN A 125 -22.79 29.59 -34.81
N ILE A 126 -21.74 30.39 -34.68
CA ILE A 126 -21.83 31.86 -34.63
C ILE A 126 -22.28 32.39 -35.98
N LEU A 127 -21.69 31.92 -37.07
CA LEU A 127 -22.04 32.33 -38.45
C LEU A 127 -23.48 31.99 -38.81
N ASN A 128 -24.02 30.88 -38.34
CA ASN A 128 -25.38 30.42 -38.57
C ASN A 128 -26.48 31.28 -37.94
N GLU A 129 -26.13 32.12 -36.95
CA GLU A 129 -27.10 32.92 -36.23
C GLU A 129 -27.27 34.33 -36.87
N PHE A 130 -28.46 34.59 -37.40
CA PHE A 130 -28.79 35.85 -38.08
C PHE A 130 -29.31 36.95 -37.12
N ASN A 131 -29.74 36.57 -35.92
CA ASN A 131 -30.16 37.52 -34.91
C ASN A 131 -28.93 38.02 -34.15
N PRO A 132 -28.59 39.34 -34.17
CA PRO A 132 -27.40 39.89 -33.53
C PRO A 132 -27.36 39.61 -32.02
N LEU A 133 -28.46 39.71 -31.31
CA LEU A 133 -28.52 39.47 -29.85
C LEU A 133 -28.32 38.01 -29.49
N LYS A 134 -28.94 37.10 -30.26
CA LYS A 134 -28.75 35.67 -30.04
C LYS A 134 -27.30 35.23 -30.38
N ARG A 135 -26.73 35.83 -31.43
CA ARG A 135 -25.34 35.61 -31.85
C ARG A 135 -24.36 36.05 -30.74
N LEU A 136 -24.56 37.29 -30.21
CA LEU A 136 -23.76 37.82 -29.12
C LEU A 136 -23.91 36.95 -27.85
N GLY A 137 -25.12 36.51 -27.53
CA GLY A 137 -25.34 35.57 -26.41
C GLY A 137 -24.59 34.23 -26.56
N LYS A 138 -24.54 33.69 -27.80
CA LYS A 138 -23.74 32.49 -28.08
C LYS A 138 -22.23 32.73 -27.90
N VAL A 139 -21.74 33.89 -28.38
CA VAL A 139 -20.33 34.28 -28.20
C VAL A 139 -20.03 34.46 -26.70
N CYS A 140 -20.91 35.11 -25.96
CA CYS A 140 -20.79 35.30 -24.53
C CYS A 140 -20.63 33.93 -23.77
N CYS A 141 -21.49 32.95 -24.08
CA CYS A 141 -21.40 31.61 -23.51
C CYS A 141 -20.13 30.88 -23.91
N LEU A 142 -19.69 31.05 -25.16
CA LEU A 142 -18.45 30.43 -25.64
C LEU A 142 -17.22 31.02 -24.96
N LEU A 143 -17.18 32.36 -24.78
CA LEU A 143 -16.09 33.03 -24.05
C LEU A 143 -15.96 32.53 -22.61
N ALA A 144 -17.09 32.46 -21.88
CA ALA A 144 -17.09 31.96 -20.51
C ALA A 144 -16.53 30.54 -20.44
N ASN A 145 -17.00 29.63 -21.30
CA ASN A 145 -16.54 28.24 -21.33
C ASN A 145 -15.06 28.10 -21.73
N GLU A 146 -14.62 28.84 -22.77
CA GLU A 146 -13.21 28.78 -23.21
C GLU A 146 -12.27 29.41 -22.17
N GLY A 147 -12.69 30.49 -21.51
CA GLY A 147 -11.93 31.11 -20.42
C GLY A 147 -11.72 30.16 -19.25
N ASP A 148 -12.77 29.44 -18.83
CA ASP A 148 -12.66 28.45 -17.76
C ASP A 148 -11.77 27.25 -18.15
N LEU A 149 -11.87 26.77 -19.37
CA LEU A 149 -11.01 25.72 -19.89
C LEU A 149 -9.53 26.12 -19.92
N MET A 150 -9.24 27.34 -20.38
CA MET A 150 -7.86 27.85 -20.41
C MET A 150 -7.28 28.07 -19.01
N LYS A 151 -8.08 28.54 -18.04
CA LYS A 151 -7.65 28.63 -16.64
C LYS A 151 -7.23 27.25 -16.12
N LEU A 152 -8.07 26.24 -16.37
CA LEU A 152 -7.78 24.86 -15.96
C LEU A 152 -6.53 24.29 -16.65
N GLU A 153 -6.34 24.54 -17.96
CA GLU A 153 -5.14 24.13 -18.70
C GLU A 153 -3.88 24.78 -18.12
N ASN A 154 -3.94 26.07 -17.80
CA ASN A 154 -2.82 26.78 -17.17
C ASN A 154 -2.49 26.23 -15.77
N GLU A 155 -3.50 25.93 -14.95
CA GLU A 155 -3.29 25.28 -13.65
C GLU A 155 -2.65 23.89 -13.78
N ILE A 156 -3.10 23.10 -14.75
CA ILE A 156 -2.51 21.78 -15.03
C ILE A 156 -1.05 21.94 -15.46
N ASN A 157 -0.77 22.85 -16.39
CA ASN A 157 0.58 23.11 -16.88
C ASN A 157 1.51 23.59 -15.75
N GLN A 158 1.05 24.47 -14.89
CA GLN A 158 1.83 24.89 -13.70
C GLN A 158 2.16 23.72 -12.77
N ARG A 159 1.16 22.87 -12.45
CA ARG A 159 1.39 21.68 -11.62
C ARG A 159 2.36 20.68 -12.25
N VAL A 160 2.26 20.49 -13.56
CA VAL A 160 3.18 19.63 -14.32
C VAL A 160 4.59 20.20 -14.25
N GLN A 161 4.75 21.51 -14.46
CA GLN A 161 6.06 22.18 -14.41
C GLN A 161 6.67 22.09 -13.00
N GLU A 162 5.88 22.35 -11.93
CA GLU A 162 6.33 22.19 -10.55
C GLU A 162 6.80 20.77 -10.21
N ASN A 163 6.09 19.76 -10.75
CA ASN A 163 6.49 18.37 -10.55
C ASN A 163 7.78 18.01 -11.31
N ILE A 164 7.93 18.53 -12.53
CA ILE A 164 9.18 18.36 -13.31
C ILE A 164 10.35 19.00 -12.56
N ASP A 165 10.18 20.23 -12.09
CA ASP A 165 11.22 20.96 -11.36
C ASP A 165 11.60 20.26 -10.05
N LYS A 166 10.61 19.72 -9.31
CA LYS A 166 10.87 18.88 -8.13
C LYS A 166 11.67 17.63 -8.46
N SER A 167 11.26 16.90 -9.51
CA SER A 167 11.94 15.67 -9.92
C SER A 167 13.37 15.94 -10.40
N GLN A 168 13.60 17.03 -11.14
CA GLN A 168 14.94 17.45 -11.55
C GLN A 168 15.81 17.84 -10.35
N ARG A 169 15.23 18.56 -9.37
CA ARG A 169 15.94 18.94 -8.15
C ARG A 169 16.29 17.73 -7.29
N GLU A 170 15.35 16.76 -7.14
CA GLU A 170 15.62 15.51 -6.44
C GLU A 170 16.72 14.69 -7.14
N TYR A 171 16.67 14.59 -8.48
CA TYR A 171 17.72 13.94 -9.25
C TYR A 171 19.09 14.62 -9.04
N TYR A 172 19.14 15.94 -9.11
CA TYR A 172 20.38 16.70 -8.91
C TYR A 172 20.92 16.54 -7.48
N LEU A 173 20.06 16.58 -6.46
CA LEU A 173 20.43 16.32 -5.07
C LEU A 173 20.94 14.89 -4.86
N HIS A 174 20.29 13.91 -5.49
CA HIS A 174 20.75 12.51 -5.46
C HIS A 174 22.14 12.36 -6.11
N GLU A 175 22.38 13.00 -7.24
CA GLU A 175 23.68 12.95 -7.91
C GLU A 175 24.77 13.68 -7.08
N GLN A 176 24.43 14.82 -6.47
CA GLN A 176 25.32 15.48 -5.51
C GLN A 176 25.63 14.62 -4.28
N MET A 177 24.59 13.98 -3.68
CA MET A 177 24.80 13.06 -2.55
C MET A 177 25.69 11.89 -2.94
N LYS A 178 25.56 11.39 -4.17
CA LYS A 178 26.40 10.31 -4.70
C LYS A 178 27.86 10.76 -4.81
N ILE A 179 28.13 11.91 -5.43
CA ILE A 179 29.48 12.46 -5.55
C ILE A 179 30.07 12.73 -4.16
N ILE A 180 29.31 13.31 -3.25
CA ILE A 180 29.74 13.56 -1.87
C ILE A 180 29.98 12.24 -1.13
N SER A 181 29.13 11.22 -1.34
CA SER A 181 29.33 9.90 -0.73
C SER A 181 30.53 9.16 -1.33
N GLU A 182 30.84 9.36 -2.61
CA GLU A 182 32.05 8.86 -3.27
C GLU A 182 33.31 9.56 -2.76
N GLU A 183 33.25 10.87 -2.50
CA GLU A 183 34.35 11.65 -1.91
C GLU A 183 34.52 11.43 -0.40
N LEU A 184 33.41 11.19 0.36
CA LEU A 184 33.45 10.90 1.80
C LEU A 184 33.73 9.42 2.10
N ASN A 185 33.45 8.51 1.17
CA ASN A 185 33.77 7.09 1.28
C ASN A 185 35.21 6.80 0.82
N ASP A 186 36.14 7.32 1.55
CA ASP A 186 37.57 7.00 1.46
C ASP A 186 37.87 5.54 1.91
N GLY A 187 36.94 4.60 1.69
CA GLY A 187 37.15 3.24 2.17
C GLY A 187 36.31 2.09 1.64
N LEU A 188 35.21 2.35 0.96
CA LEU A 188 34.39 1.24 0.42
C LEU A 188 34.17 1.42 -1.08
N SER A 189 35.21 1.10 -1.86
CA SER A 189 35.00 0.81 -3.29
C SER A 189 33.99 -0.34 -3.42
N PRO A 190 33.19 -0.43 -4.50
CA PRO A 190 32.31 -1.57 -4.74
C PRO A 190 33.04 -2.92 -4.60
N GLN A 191 34.34 -2.90 -4.84
CA GLN A 191 35.25 -4.01 -4.66
C GLN A 191 35.42 -4.39 -3.18
N ALA A 192 35.65 -3.41 -2.31
CA ALA A 192 35.80 -3.63 -0.88
C ALA A 192 34.51 -4.17 -0.23
N GLU A 193 33.34 -3.71 -0.66
CA GLU A 193 32.04 -4.26 -0.24
C GLU A 193 31.91 -5.74 -0.65
N CYS A 194 32.29 -6.07 -1.89
CA CYS A 194 32.24 -7.45 -2.37
C CYS A 194 33.25 -8.34 -1.64
N ASP A 195 34.42 -7.83 -1.31
CA ASP A 195 35.44 -8.59 -0.56
C ASP A 195 34.96 -8.83 0.89
N GLU A 196 34.31 -7.85 1.53
CA GLU A 196 33.68 -8.03 2.84
C GLU A 196 32.56 -9.09 2.79
N PHE A 197 31.73 -9.09 1.75
CA PHE A 197 30.73 -10.14 1.56
C PHE A 197 31.38 -11.52 1.38
N ARG A 198 32.44 -11.63 0.61
CA ARG A 198 33.18 -12.90 0.41
C ARG A 198 33.74 -13.44 1.73
N GLU A 199 34.40 -12.59 2.50
CA GLU A 199 34.94 -13.00 3.81
C GLU A 199 33.83 -13.49 4.75
N LYS A 200 32.70 -12.76 4.82
CA LYS A 200 31.55 -13.14 5.62
C LYS A 200 30.93 -14.47 5.15
N ILE A 201 30.77 -14.67 3.83
CA ILE A 201 30.24 -15.93 3.26
C ILE A 201 31.13 -17.13 3.64
N ILE A 202 32.43 -16.99 3.49
CA ILE A 202 33.41 -18.06 3.84
C ILE A 202 33.36 -18.32 5.36
N ALA A 203 33.23 -17.27 6.18
CA ALA A 203 33.14 -17.39 7.64
C ALA A 203 31.89 -18.11 8.12
N LEU A 204 30.81 -18.18 7.32
CA LEU A 204 29.59 -18.91 7.67
C LEU A 204 29.80 -20.42 7.71
N GLY A 205 30.79 -20.98 6.98
CA GLY A 205 31.05 -22.41 6.95
C GLY A 205 29.91 -23.25 6.39
N LEU A 206 29.28 -22.76 5.32
CA LEU A 206 28.18 -23.45 4.64
C LEU A 206 28.69 -24.66 3.85
N ASP A 207 27.74 -25.51 3.39
CA ASP A 207 28.06 -26.57 2.44
C ASP A 207 28.61 -25.98 1.11
N GLU A 208 29.43 -26.73 0.43
CA GLU A 208 30.13 -26.28 -0.79
C GLU A 208 29.21 -25.77 -1.89
N LYS A 209 27.99 -26.33 -1.99
CA LYS A 209 26.96 -25.94 -2.98
C LYS A 209 26.36 -24.57 -2.66
N SER A 210 26.02 -24.33 -1.40
CA SER A 210 25.44 -23.07 -0.91
C SER A 210 26.49 -21.95 -0.92
N GLU A 211 27.71 -22.22 -0.48
CA GLU A 211 28.82 -21.27 -0.53
C GLU A 211 29.13 -20.83 -1.97
N LYS A 212 29.27 -21.76 -2.91
CA LYS A 212 29.49 -21.46 -4.34
C LYS A 212 28.36 -20.61 -4.92
N LYS A 213 27.11 -20.85 -4.51
CA LYS A 213 25.98 -20.08 -4.97
C LYS A 213 26.04 -18.63 -4.49
N LEU A 214 26.33 -18.39 -3.22
CA LEU A 214 26.47 -17.04 -2.66
C LEU A 214 27.68 -16.30 -3.26
N LEU A 215 28.83 -16.96 -3.42
CA LEU A 215 30.00 -16.39 -4.05
C LEU A 215 29.76 -16.01 -5.52
N LYS A 216 28.94 -16.78 -6.24
CA LYS A 216 28.52 -16.45 -7.61
C LYS A 216 27.67 -15.19 -7.66
N GLU A 217 26.73 -15.02 -6.73
CA GLU A 217 25.92 -13.79 -6.66
C GLU A 217 26.80 -12.59 -6.25
N CYS A 218 27.77 -12.78 -5.35
CA CYS A 218 28.76 -11.75 -5.01
C CYS A 218 29.60 -11.34 -6.23
N ALA A 219 30.08 -12.31 -7.03
CA ALA A 219 30.81 -12.02 -8.27
C ALA A 219 29.92 -11.37 -9.36
N ARG A 220 28.62 -11.58 -9.29
CA ARG A 220 27.64 -10.87 -10.14
C ARG A 220 27.48 -9.43 -9.70
N LEU A 221 27.38 -9.18 -8.39
CA LEU A 221 27.30 -7.84 -7.80
C LEU A 221 28.52 -6.98 -8.19
N GLU A 222 29.73 -7.56 -8.13
CA GLU A 222 30.99 -6.90 -8.49
C GLU A 222 31.01 -6.37 -9.94
N LYS A 223 30.35 -7.08 -10.88
CA LYS A 223 30.28 -6.71 -12.30
C LYS A 223 29.20 -5.70 -12.62
N MET A 224 28.33 -5.38 -11.67
CA MET A 224 27.21 -4.46 -11.87
C MET A 224 27.55 -3.05 -11.42
N SER A 225 26.89 -2.06 -12.03
CA SER A 225 26.96 -0.70 -11.51
C SER A 225 26.31 -0.64 -10.13
N SER A 226 26.97 0.00 -9.16
CA SER A 226 26.46 0.18 -7.79
C SER A 226 25.10 0.87 -7.72
N THR A 227 24.74 1.64 -8.75
CA THR A 227 23.47 2.37 -8.88
C THR A 227 22.37 1.57 -9.57
N SER A 228 22.66 0.34 -10.03
CA SER A 228 21.65 -0.50 -10.66
C SER A 228 20.61 -0.98 -9.64
N PRO A 229 19.29 -0.93 -9.95
CA PRO A 229 18.27 -1.54 -9.12
C PRO A 229 18.50 -3.04 -8.86
N GLU A 230 19.08 -3.76 -9.83
CA GLU A 230 19.44 -5.16 -9.67
C GLU A 230 20.57 -5.36 -8.65
N ALA A 231 21.56 -4.47 -8.60
CA ALA A 231 22.63 -4.52 -7.59
C ALA A 231 22.05 -4.39 -6.18
N THR A 232 21.08 -3.50 -5.99
CA THR A 232 20.37 -3.35 -4.70
C THR A 232 19.64 -4.63 -4.30
N VAL A 233 18.98 -5.31 -5.24
CA VAL A 233 18.29 -6.58 -4.98
C VAL A 233 19.29 -7.66 -4.55
N ILE A 234 20.44 -7.78 -5.24
CA ILE A 234 21.48 -8.77 -4.90
C ILE A 234 22.09 -8.44 -3.53
N ARG A 235 22.35 -7.16 -3.23
CA ARG A 235 22.88 -6.72 -1.94
C ARG A 235 21.96 -7.13 -0.80
N VAL A 236 20.66 -6.77 -0.87
CA VAL A 236 19.66 -7.14 0.14
C VAL A 236 19.54 -8.67 0.28
N TYR A 237 19.66 -9.42 -0.83
CA TYR A 237 19.66 -10.87 -0.81
C TYR A 237 20.88 -11.42 -0.04
N LEU A 238 22.09 -10.94 -0.35
CA LEU A 238 23.32 -11.38 0.34
C LEU A 238 23.27 -11.01 1.83
N GLU A 239 22.87 -9.78 2.17
CA GLU A 239 22.67 -9.35 3.56
C GLU A 239 21.69 -10.27 4.29
N THR A 240 20.54 -10.57 3.68
CA THR A 240 19.55 -11.47 4.27
C THR A 240 20.11 -12.86 4.53
N CYS A 241 20.88 -13.42 3.59
CA CYS A 241 21.51 -14.72 3.77
C CYS A 241 22.57 -14.72 4.88
N LEU A 242 23.33 -13.61 5.00
CA LEU A 242 24.35 -13.45 6.05
C LEU A 242 23.77 -13.23 7.45
N GLU A 243 22.59 -12.64 7.54
CA GLU A 243 21.90 -12.39 8.82
C GLU A 243 21.24 -13.65 9.40
N LEU A 244 21.12 -14.73 8.62
CA LEU A 244 20.59 -15.98 9.13
C LEU A 244 21.55 -16.63 10.13
N PRO A 245 21.01 -17.24 11.19
CA PRO A 245 21.82 -17.83 12.26
C PRO A 245 22.36 -19.21 11.86
N TRP A 246 23.18 -19.27 10.80
CA TRP A 246 23.83 -20.50 10.40
C TRP A 246 24.72 -21.05 11.52
N HIS A 247 24.53 -22.32 11.88
CA HIS A 247 25.29 -23.03 12.92
C HIS A 247 25.29 -22.38 14.31
N LYS A 248 24.38 -21.39 14.55
CA LYS A 248 24.24 -20.75 15.86
C LYS A 248 23.13 -21.44 16.66
N TYR A 249 23.52 -22.25 17.63
CA TYR A 249 22.56 -22.98 18.47
C TYR A 249 22.53 -22.41 19.88
N SER A 250 21.33 -22.32 20.47
CA SER A 250 21.17 -22.16 21.91
C SER A 250 21.43 -23.49 22.64
N VAL A 251 22.01 -23.40 23.81
CA VAL A 251 22.25 -24.60 24.64
C VAL A 251 20.95 -25.00 25.33
N ASP A 252 20.48 -26.21 25.06
CA ASP A 252 19.26 -26.73 25.62
C ASP A 252 19.42 -27.03 27.12
N LYS A 253 18.53 -26.48 27.92
CA LYS A 253 18.38 -26.81 29.34
C LYS A 253 17.29 -27.87 29.50
N LEU A 254 17.66 -29.13 29.31
CA LEU A 254 16.71 -30.26 29.36
C LEU A 254 16.54 -30.83 30.79
N ASP A 255 16.44 -29.96 31.79
CA ASP A 255 16.06 -30.36 33.14
C ASP A 255 14.54 -30.41 33.27
N LEU A 256 13.99 -31.63 33.28
CA LEU A 256 12.54 -31.88 33.40
C LEU A 256 11.96 -31.33 34.69
N ALA A 257 12.71 -31.35 35.79
CA ALA A 257 12.27 -30.79 37.05
C ALA A 257 12.20 -29.26 36.99
N HIS A 258 13.13 -28.62 36.28
CA HIS A 258 13.10 -27.19 35.99
C HIS A 258 11.92 -26.84 35.09
N ALA A 259 11.72 -27.58 34.00
CA ALA A 259 10.62 -27.39 33.09
C ALA A 259 9.25 -27.46 33.79
N ARG A 260 9.07 -28.45 34.67
CA ARG A 260 7.86 -28.57 35.49
C ARG A 260 7.67 -27.35 36.41
N LYS A 261 8.72 -26.88 37.07
CA LYS A 261 8.66 -25.69 37.92
C LYS A 261 8.28 -24.43 37.18
N VAL A 262 8.83 -24.22 35.97
CA VAL A 262 8.49 -23.08 35.13
C VAL A 262 7.02 -23.13 34.71
N LEU A 263 6.54 -24.28 34.27
CA LEU A 263 5.14 -24.47 33.87
C LEU A 263 4.18 -24.28 35.06
N ASP A 264 4.54 -24.75 36.26
CA ASP A 264 3.74 -24.58 37.46
C ASP A 264 3.73 -23.15 37.99
N HIS A 265 4.84 -22.42 37.81
CA HIS A 265 4.92 -21.00 38.13
C HIS A 265 4.06 -20.14 37.20
N ASP A 266 4.10 -20.41 35.90
CA ASP A 266 3.46 -19.56 34.89
C ASP A 266 1.97 -19.90 34.66
N HIS A 267 1.57 -21.14 34.93
CA HIS A 267 0.22 -21.64 34.65
C HIS A 267 -0.40 -22.33 35.87
N TYR A 268 -1.59 -21.91 36.25
CA TYR A 268 -2.36 -22.54 37.28
C TYR A 268 -3.17 -23.71 36.73
N GLY A 269 -3.19 -24.85 37.45
CA GLY A 269 -3.89 -26.07 37.02
C GLY A 269 -3.26 -26.70 35.76
N LEU A 270 -4.07 -27.30 34.91
CA LEU A 270 -3.66 -27.94 33.64
C LEU A 270 -2.65 -29.09 33.85
N ASP A 271 -2.74 -29.86 34.96
CA ASP A 271 -1.73 -30.84 35.34
C ASP A 271 -1.49 -31.90 34.27
N LYS A 272 -2.55 -32.43 33.63
CA LYS A 272 -2.45 -33.40 32.55
C LYS A 272 -1.73 -32.82 31.30
N VAL A 273 -2.01 -31.54 30.98
CA VAL A 273 -1.35 -30.84 29.87
C VAL A 273 0.13 -30.66 30.16
N LYS A 274 0.48 -30.24 31.39
CA LYS A 274 1.88 -30.06 31.81
C LYS A 274 2.63 -31.39 31.82
N GLU A 275 1.99 -32.48 32.29
CA GLU A 275 2.56 -33.81 32.30
C GLU A 275 2.88 -34.27 30.87
N ARG A 276 1.93 -34.11 29.94
CA ARG A 276 2.13 -34.47 28.53
C ARG A 276 3.26 -33.66 27.89
N ILE A 277 3.35 -32.36 28.19
CA ILE A 277 4.45 -31.51 27.71
C ILE A 277 5.81 -32.02 28.26
N VAL A 278 5.88 -32.35 29.55
CA VAL A 278 7.09 -32.86 30.16
C VAL A 278 7.49 -34.22 29.55
N GLU A 279 6.54 -35.11 29.27
CA GLU A 279 6.77 -36.38 28.56
C GLU A 279 7.37 -36.14 27.20
N THR A 280 6.81 -35.21 26.41
CA THR A 280 7.32 -34.87 25.07
C THR A 280 8.75 -34.30 25.14
N LEU A 281 9.02 -33.45 26.13
CA LEU A 281 10.37 -32.94 26.38
C LEU A 281 11.34 -34.03 26.76
N ALA A 282 10.90 -35.04 27.54
CA ALA A 282 11.71 -36.20 27.93
C ALA A 282 12.09 -37.06 26.71
N VAL A 283 11.13 -37.36 25.83
CA VAL A 283 11.38 -38.08 24.59
C VAL A 283 12.37 -37.33 23.71
N ARG A 284 12.22 -36.00 23.59
CA ARG A 284 13.14 -35.16 22.82
C ARG A 284 14.56 -35.14 23.43
N SER A 285 14.68 -35.23 24.74
CA SER A 285 15.98 -35.32 25.43
C SER A 285 16.71 -36.63 25.14
N LEU A 286 15.99 -37.72 24.93
CA LEU A 286 16.52 -39.06 24.65
C LEU A 286 16.85 -39.28 23.18
N SER A 287 16.20 -38.57 22.26
CA SER A 287 16.30 -38.73 20.81
C SER A 287 17.27 -37.77 20.12
N ASP A 288 18.26 -37.21 20.81
CA ASP A 288 19.24 -36.23 20.32
C ASP A 288 18.62 -35.04 19.55
N GLY A 289 17.37 -34.71 19.87
CA GLY A 289 16.65 -33.60 19.27
C GLY A 289 16.05 -33.85 17.88
N CYS A 290 16.28 -35.04 17.30
CA CYS A 290 15.89 -35.32 15.91
C CYS A 290 14.47 -35.90 15.75
N TYR A 291 13.82 -36.33 16.80
CA TYR A 291 12.49 -36.93 16.71
C TYR A 291 11.54 -36.29 17.71
N GLY A 292 10.53 -35.66 17.21
CA GLY A 292 9.38 -35.21 17.99
C GLY A 292 8.29 -34.80 17.04
N GLN A 293 7.11 -35.36 17.23
CA GLN A 293 5.90 -34.86 16.59
C GLN A 293 5.72 -33.40 16.96
N THR A 294 5.22 -32.60 16.05
CA THR A 294 4.87 -31.20 16.30
C THR A 294 3.77 -31.14 17.34
N LEU A 295 3.98 -30.43 18.44
CA LEU A 295 2.94 -30.25 19.45
C LEU A 295 1.82 -29.35 18.95
N CYS A 296 0.58 -29.81 19.02
CA CYS A 296 -0.61 -29.02 18.68
C CYS A 296 -1.46 -28.76 19.93
N LEU A 297 -1.50 -27.51 20.36
CA LEU A 297 -2.31 -27.07 21.51
C LEU A 297 -3.70 -26.67 21.03
N VAL A 298 -4.71 -27.52 21.28
CA VAL A 298 -6.09 -27.31 20.85
C VAL A 298 -6.96 -26.89 22.02
N GLY A 299 -7.81 -25.90 21.85
CA GLY A 299 -8.76 -25.49 22.88
C GLY A 299 -9.36 -24.12 22.64
N PRO A 300 -10.34 -23.72 23.45
CA PRO A 300 -11.05 -22.46 23.26
C PRO A 300 -10.12 -21.24 23.36
N PRO A 301 -10.54 -20.09 22.82
CA PRO A 301 -9.73 -18.87 22.90
C PRO A 301 -9.55 -18.41 24.36
N GLY A 302 -8.34 -17.95 24.70
CA GLY A 302 -8.04 -17.41 26.02
C GLY A 302 -7.66 -18.42 27.10
N VAL A 303 -7.44 -19.70 26.76
CA VAL A 303 -6.95 -20.72 27.72
C VAL A 303 -5.44 -20.72 27.93
N GLY A 304 -4.70 -19.83 27.22
CA GLY A 304 -3.26 -19.68 27.44
C GLY A 304 -2.37 -20.47 26.50
N LYS A 305 -2.86 -20.97 25.35
CA LYS A 305 -2.07 -21.74 24.35
C LYS A 305 -0.73 -21.07 24.00
N THR A 306 -0.76 -19.82 23.59
CA THR A 306 0.44 -19.03 23.23
C THR A 306 1.37 -18.82 24.43
N SER A 307 0.80 -18.67 25.63
CA SER A 307 1.55 -18.49 26.87
C SER A 307 2.30 -19.77 27.25
N ILE A 308 1.65 -20.93 27.11
CA ILE A 308 2.27 -22.25 27.37
C ILE A 308 3.47 -22.46 26.43
N ALA A 309 3.32 -22.19 25.13
CA ALA A 309 4.42 -22.30 24.17
C ALA A 309 5.62 -21.42 24.57
N LYS A 310 5.36 -20.20 25.05
CA LYS A 310 6.42 -19.30 25.54
C LYS A 310 7.09 -19.84 26.80
N SER A 311 6.32 -20.43 27.72
CA SER A 311 6.87 -21.04 28.96
C SER A 311 7.73 -22.27 28.64
N ILE A 312 7.36 -23.07 27.63
CA ILE A 312 8.20 -24.18 27.12
C ILE A 312 9.53 -23.61 26.61
N ALA A 313 9.52 -22.52 25.82
CA ALA A 313 10.74 -21.90 25.33
C ALA A 313 11.65 -21.40 26.48
N THR A 314 11.05 -20.78 27.47
CA THR A 314 11.77 -20.32 28.68
C THR A 314 12.36 -21.49 29.44
N ALA A 315 11.62 -22.59 29.62
CA ALA A 315 12.05 -23.78 30.32
C ALA A 315 13.24 -24.45 29.62
N MET A 316 13.24 -24.52 28.29
CA MET A 316 14.32 -25.08 27.49
C MET A 316 15.50 -24.13 27.31
N GLY A 317 15.36 -22.85 27.63
CA GLY A 317 16.39 -21.82 27.33
C GLY A 317 16.55 -21.51 25.84
N ARG A 318 15.52 -21.80 25.03
CA ARG A 318 15.51 -21.54 23.58
C ARG A 318 14.90 -20.19 23.24
N SER A 319 15.37 -19.60 22.16
CA SER A 319 14.72 -18.42 21.56
C SER A 319 13.31 -18.76 21.09
N PHE A 320 12.40 -17.78 21.16
CA PHE A 320 10.99 -17.95 20.80
C PHE A 320 10.59 -17.01 19.68
N ALA A 321 9.98 -17.54 18.65
CA ALA A 321 9.35 -16.76 17.59
C ALA A 321 7.89 -17.19 17.40
N ARG A 322 7.05 -16.26 16.91
CA ARG A 322 5.63 -16.51 16.67
C ARG A 322 5.27 -16.13 15.23
N ILE A 323 4.58 -17.03 14.55
CA ILE A 323 4.00 -16.81 13.22
C ILE A 323 2.49 -16.94 13.36
N SER A 324 1.73 -15.92 12.98
CA SER A 324 0.28 -16.00 12.90
C SER A 324 -0.12 -16.51 11.53
N LEU A 325 -0.83 -17.63 11.47
CA LEU A 325 -1.30 -18.24 10.21
C LEU A 325 -2.74 -17.83 9.86
N GLY A 326 -3.43 -17.15 10.77
CA GLY A 326 -4.79 -16.70 10.53
C GLY A 326 -4.90 -15.72 9.36
N GLY A 327 -5.65 -16.12 8.32
CA GLY A 327 -5.82 -15.32 7.10
C GLY A 327 -4.73 -15.49 6.05
N THR A 328 -3.75 -16.40 6.27
CA THR A 328 -2.76 -16.76 5.25
C THR A 328 -3.40 -17.65 4.21
N SER A 329 -3.40 -17.22 2.94
CA SER A 329 -3.96 -17.96 1.81
C SER A 329 -2.94 -18.23 0.71
N ASP A 330 -1.77 -17.57 0.74
CA ASP A 330 -0.72 -17.71 -0.26
C ASP A 330 0.45 -18.55 0.28
N GLU A 331 0.82 -19.59 -0.46
CA GLU A 331 2.00 -20.43 -0.20
C GLU A 331 3.29 -19.59 -0.12
N ALA A 332 3.37 -18.52 -0.92
CA ALA A 332 4.52 -17.64 -0.97
C ALA A 332 4.75 -16.88 0.36
N GLU A 333 3.74 -16.68 1.18
CA GLU A 333 3.94 -16.10 2.51
C GLU A 333 4.75 -17.02 3.43
N ILE A 334 4.63 -18.34 3.26
CA ILE A 334 5.34 -19.34 4.10
C ILE A 334 6.71 -19.65 3.52
N ARG A 335 6.79 -19.89 2.19
CA ARG A 335 8.02 -20.29 1.47
C ARG A 335 8.81 -19.13 0.87
N GLY A 336 8.33 -17.89 0.96
CA GLY A 336 8.96 -16.73 0.34
C GLY A 336 8.62 -16.54 -1.13
N HIS A 337 8.87 -15.35 -1.62
CA HIS A 337 8.75 -14.98 -3.03
C HIS A 337 10.06 -15.21 -3.76
N ARG A 338 10.01 -15.52 -5.06
CA ARG A 338 11.25 -15.64 -5.86
C ARG A 338 12.01 -14.32 -5.85
N LYS A 339 13.31 -14.36 -5.58
CA LYS A 339 14.21 -13.18 -5.46
C LYS A 339 14.24 -12.26 -6.69
N THR A 340 13.76 -12.74 -7.84
CA THR A 340 13.71 -11.95 -9.10
C THR A 340 12.63 -10.88 -9.12
N TYR A 341 11.67 -10.90 -8.19
CA TYR A 341 10.62 -9.89 -8.11
C TYR A 341 11.05 -8.71 -7.24
N ILE A 342 10.72 -7.48 -7.68
CA ILE A 342 10.94 -6.28 -6.86
C ILE A 342 10.05 -6.37 -5.62
N GLY A 343 10.65 -6.23 -4.44
CA GLY A 343 9.95 -6.39 -3.16
C GLY A 343 9.82 -7.84 -2.68
N ALA A 344 10.53 -8.80 -3.30
CA ALA A 344 10.58 -10.17 -2.81
C ALA A 344 11.15 -10.23 -1.38
N MET A 345 10.58 -11.11 -0.57
CA MET A 345 10.96 -11.31 0.83
C MET A 345 11.05 -12.80 1.15
N PRO A 346 11.90 -13.18 2.13
CA PRO A 346 11.91 -14.53 2.67
C PRO A 346 10.55 -14.90 3.26
N GLY A 347 10.25 -16.19 3.28
CA GLY A 347 9.05 -16.72 3.90
C GLY A 347 9.01 -16.48 5.41
N ARG A 348 7.82 -16.56 5.98
CA ARG A 348 7.59 -16.32 7.42
C ARG A 348 8.41 -17.25 8.31
N ILE A 349 8.68 -18.50 7.88
CA ILE A 349 9.47 -19.47 8.66
C ILE A 349 10.92 -18.99 8.77
N ILE A 350 11.54 -18.65 7.67
CA ILE A 350 12.92 -18.16 7.64
C ILE A 350 13.04 -16.81 8.37
N ASN A 351 12.06 -15.93 8.19
CA ASN A 351 12.02 -14.67 8.95
C ASN A 351 11.91 -14.90 10.47
N ALA A 352 11.15 -15.90 10.89
CA ALA A 352 11.04 -16.25 12.31
C ALA A 352 12.37 -16.79 12.88
N VAL A 353 13.10 -17.61 12.10
CA VAL A 353 14.43 -18.08 12.46
C VAL A 353 15.43 -16.92 12.55
N LYS A 354 15.41 -16.01 11.57
CA LYS A 354 16.23 -14.78 11.59
C LYS A 354 15.98 -13.95 12.85
N GLN A 355 14.71 -13.69 13.19
CA GLN A 355 14.32 -12.93 14.38
C GLN A 355 14.72 -13.63 15.68
N ALA A 356 14.67 -14.95 15.70
CA ALA A 356 15.08 -15.74 16.87
C ALA A 356 16.60 -15.68 17.11
N GLY A 357 17.41 -15.45 16.07
CA GLY A 357 18.86 -15.35 16.13
C GLY A 357 19.58 -16.66 16.44
N THR A 358 18.88 -17.80 16.43
CA THR A 358 19.42 -19.16 16.64
C THR A 358 18.79 -20.12 15.64
N GLN A 359 19.51 -21.19 15.28
CA GLN A 359 19.03 -22.20 14.33
C GLN A 359 18.07 -23.22 14.96
N ASN A 360 18.03 -23.30 16.29
CA ASN A 360 17.16 -24.21 17.07
C ASN A 360 16.10 -23.48 17.90
N PRO A 361 15.39 -22.48 17.38
CA PRO A 361 14.36 -21.78 18.14
C PRO A 361 13.13 -22.64 18.40
N ILE A 362 12.24 -22.16 19.26
CA ILE A 362 10.84 -22.61 19.28
C ILE A 362 10.03 -21.66 18.43
N ILE A 363 9.36 -22.20 17.39
CA ILE A 363 8.49 -21.44 16.52
C ILE A 363 7.05 -21.83 16.80
N LEU A 364 6.26 -20.86 17.24
CA LEU A 364 4.83 -21.01 17.43
C LEU A 364 4.08 -20.66 16.15
N LEU A 365 3.39 -21.62 15.57
CA LEU A 365 2.46 -21.45 14.45
C LEU A 365 1.05 -21.26 15.02
N ASP A 366 0.61 -20.02 15.13
CA ASP A 366 -0.63 -19.67 15.81
C ASP A 366 -1.81 -19.66 14.84
N GLU A 367 -2.96 -20.18 15.26
CA GLU A 367 -4.22 -20.24 14.49
C GLU A 367 -4.12 -21.07 13.19
N ILE A 368 -3.54 -22.30 13.28
CA ILE A 368 -3.41 -23.20 12.11
C ILE A 368 -4.78 -23.66 11.57
N ASP A 369 -5.80 -23.64 12.41
CA ASP A 369 -7.21 -23.92 12.07
C ASP A 369 -7.86 -22.86 11.17
N LYS A 370 -7.18 -21.73 10.93
CA LYS A 370 -7.66 -20.64 10.10
C LYS A 370 -6.87 -20.47 8.79
N LEU A 371 -6.14 -21.49 8.38
CA LEU A 371 -5.51 -21.53 7.07
C LEU A 371 -6.58 -21.49 5.98
N GLY A 372 -6.49 -20.51 5.08
CA GLY A 372 -7.33 -20.42 3.90
C GLY A 372 -6.78 -21.28 2.77
N SER A 373 -7.67 -21.88 1.97
CA SER A 373 -7.31 -22.48 0.69
C SER A 373 -7.86 -21.60 -0.42
N ASP A 374 -7.00 -20.89 -1.13
CA ASP A 374 -7.38 -20.08 -2.28
C ASP A 374 -6.75 -20.63 -3.57
N TYR A 375 -7.26 -20.17 -4.72
CA TYR A 375 -6.74 -20.48 -6.06
C TYR A 375 -5.25 -20.17 -6.30
N LYS A 376 -4.58 -19.47 -5.36
CA LYS A 376 -3.18 -19.01 -5.47
C LYS A 376 -2.14 -19.95 -4.86
N GLY A 377 -2.54 -21.06 -4.30
CA GLY A 377 -1.63 -22.03 -3.70
C GLY A 377 -2.22 -22.67 -2.44
N ASP A 378 -1.58 -23.74 -1.99
CA ASP A 378 -1.96 -24.44 -0.76
C ASP A 378 -0.88 -24.19 0.33
N PRO A 379 -1.10 -23.27 1.28
CA PRO A 379 -0.18 -23.02 2.36
C PRO A 379 0.02 -24.26 3.25
N SER A 380 -0.92 -25.20 3.26
CA SER A 380 -0.79 -26.46 4.02
C SER A 380 0.35 -27.32 3.49
N SER A 381 0.55 -27.36 2.16
CA SER A 381 1.64 -28.12 1.55
C SER A 381 3.02 -27.57 1.91
N ALA A 382 3.15 -26.24 2.00
CA ALA A 382 4.38 -25.59 2.44
C ALA A 382 4.70 -25.87 3.92
N LEU A 383 3.67 -25.92 4.77
CA LEU A 383 3.82 -26.27 6.17
C LEU A 383 4.15 -27.75 6.35
N LEU A 384 3.60 -28.65 5.52
CA LEU A 384 3.92 -30.07 5.56
C LEU A 384 5.44 -30.31 5.42
N GLU A 385 6.10 -29.65 4.47
CA GLU A 385 7.55 -29.80 4.29
C GLU A 385 8.34 -29.31 5.50
N ALA A 386 7.91 -28.21 6.13
CA ALA A 386 8.59 -27.68 7.31
C ALA A 386 8.36 -28.53 8.58
N LEU A 387 7.17 -29.16 8.71
CA LEU A 387 6.77 -29.93 9.89
C LEU A 387 7.12 -31.41 9.77
N ASP A 388 7.49 -31.88 8.57
CA ASP A 388 7.90 -33.26 8.34
C ASP A 388 9.34 -33.47 8.76
N GLY A 389 9.59 -34.26 9.79
CA GLY A 389 10.93 -34.57 10.29
C GLY A 389 11.87 -35.21 9.29
N GLU A 390 11.34 -35.85 8.22
CA GLU A 390 12.17 -36.46 7.17
C GLU A 390 12.61 -35.43 6.10
N GLN A 391 11.84 -34.37 5.89
CA GLN A 391 12.04 -33.38 4.82
C GLN A 391 12.59 -32.04 5.33
N ASN A 392 12.36 -31.70 6.58
CA ASN A 392 12.69 -30.38 7.13
C ASN A 392 14.19 -30.08 7.26
N SER A 393 15.05 -31.11 7.18
CA SER A 393 16.51 -30.93 7.16
C SER A 393 17.01 -30.25 5.87
N THR A 394 16.26 -30.35 4.78
CA THR A 394 16.57 -29.77 3.47
C THR A 394 15.52 -28.75 3.02
N PHE A 395 14.96 -28.01 3.97
CA PHE A 395 13.95 -26.99 3.65
C PHE A 395 14.51 -25.90 2.76
N VAL A 396 13.81 -25.57 1.66
CA VAL A 396 14.22 -24.54 0.71
C VAL A 396 13.18 -23.42 0.65
N ASP A 397 13.58 -22.25 1.12
CA ASP A 397 12.82 -21.02 0.91
C ASP A 397 13.07 -20.48 -0.51
N ARG A 398 12.00 -20.02 -1.18
CA ARG A 398 12.07 -19.55 -2.59
C ARG A 398 12.83 -18.24 -2.77
N TYR A 399 13.00 -17.45 -1.71
CA TYR A 399 13.81 -16.23 -1.74
C TYR A 399 15.28 -16.54 -1.54
N ILE A 400 15.60 -17.32 -0.52
CA ILE A 400 16.98 -17.65 -0.17
C ILE A 400 17.55 -18.66 -1.15
N GLU A 401 16.73 -19.61 -1.62
CA GLU A 401 17.11 -20.69 -2.52
C GLU A 401 18.33 -21.54 -2.04
N LEU A 402 18.59 -21.54 -0.74
CA LEU A 402 19.59 -22.39 -0.07
C LEU A 402 18.86 -23.38 0.81
N GLU A 403 19.45 -24.57 0.98
CA GLU A 403 18.95 -25.56 1.92
C GLU A 403 19.20 -25.07 3.35
N PHE A 404 18.14 -25.00 4.16
CA PHE A 404 18.21 -24.59 5.55
C PHE A 404 17.69 -25.71 6.45
N ASP A 405 18.54 -26.19 7.36
CA ASP A 405 18.18 -27.26 8.28
C ASP A 405 17.24 -26.78 9.39
N LEU A 406 15.98 -27.20 9.33
CA LEU A 406 14.94 -26.95 10.33
C LEU A 406 14.77 -28.14 11.31
N SER A 407 15.56 -29.22 11.21
CA SER A 407 15.39 -30.45 12.01
C SER A 407 15.50 -30.19 13.52
N LYS A 408 16.29 -29.19 13.91
CA LYS A 408 16.48 -28.79 15.32
C LYS A 408 15.49 -27.74 15.80
N VAL A 409 14.68 -27.18 14.91
CA VAL A 409 13.60 -26.26 15.27
C VAL A 409 12.48 -27.04 15.97
N MET A 410 11.94 -26.51 17.05
CA MET A 410 10.76 -27.05 17.67
C MET A 410 9.53 -26.26 17.24
N PHE A 411 8.67 -26.88 16.44
CA PHE A 411 7.40 -26.29 16.07
C PHE A 411 6.34 -26.62 17.10
N ILE A 412 5.59 -25.61 17.51
CA ILE A 412 4.38 -25.74 18.33
C ILE A 412 3.25 -25.08 17.56
N THR A 413 2.14 -25.75 17.40
CA THR A 413 0.96 -25.19 16.70
C THR A 413 -0.15 -24.89 17.69
N THR A 414 -1.04 -23.96 17.37
CA THR A 414 -2.26 -23.72 18.13
C THR A 414 -3.47 -23.75 17.21
N ALA A 415 -4.54 -24.31 17.73
CA ALA A 415 -5.85 -24.31 17.08
C ALA A 415 -6.96 -24.08 18.09
N ASN A 416 -8.09 -23.56 17.64
CA ASN A 416 -9.30 -23.53 18.48
C ASN A 416 -10.11 -24.80 18.31
N ASP A 417 -10.11 -25.38 17.10
CA ASP A 417 -10.81 -26.63 16.76
C ASP A 417 -9.90 -27.50 15.88
N ALA A 418 -9.66 -28.73 16.31
CA ALA A 418 -8.86 -29.70 15.57
C ALA A 418 -9.56 -30.18 14.28
N SER A 419 -10.89 -30.16 14.22
CA SER A 419 -11.66 -30.66 13.06
C SER A 419 -11.46 -29.81 11.79
N THR A 420 -11.00 -28.59 11.92
CA THR A 420 -10.75 -27.66 10.82
C THR A 420 -9.34 -27.72 10.28
N ILE A 421 -8.45 -28.44 10.96
CA ILE A 421 -7.07 -28.62 10.51
C ILE A 421 -7.04 -29.65 9.35
N PRO A 422 -6.31 -29.38 8.25
CA PRO A 422 -6.13 -30.36 7.19
C PRO A 422 -5.56 -31.69 7.70
N ALA A 423 -6.19 -32.81 7.31
CA ALA A 423 -5.82 -34.14 7.79
C ALA A 423 -4.32 -34.48 7.63
N PRO A 424 -3.64 -34.14 6.51
CA PRO A 424 -2.20 -34.43 6.37
C PRO A 424 -1.31 -33.70 7.40
N LEU A 425 -1.73 -32.51 7.87
CA LEU A 425 -1.03 -31.78 8.92
C LEU A 425 -1.32 -32.42 10.28
N LEU A 426 -2.57 -32.84 10.50
CA LEU A 426 -3.01 -33.43 11.77
C LEU A 426 -2.25 -34.73 12.07
N ASP A 427 -2.00 -35.55 11.04
CA ASP A 427 -1.25 -36.84 11.16
C ASP A 427 0.21 -36.65 11.66
N ARG A 428 0.75 -35.46 11.50
CA ARG A 428 2.12 -35.11 11.95
C ARG A 428 2.18 -34.40 13.30
N MET A 429 1.01 -34.25 13.95
CA MET A 429 0.89 -33.47 15.18
C MET A 429 0.48 -34.35 16.36
N GLU A 430 1.08 -34.11 17.50
CA GLU A 430 0.61 -34.61 18.78
C GLU A 430 -0.38 -33.60 19.37
N ILE A 431 -1.64 -33.99 19.47
CA ILE A 431 -2.71 -33.13 19.96
C ILE A 431 -2.71 -33.12 21.48
N ILE A 432 -2.63 -31.93 22.07
CA ILE A 432 -2.82 -31.69 23.48
C ILE A 432 -4.04 -30.78 23.66
N GLU A 433 -5.12 -31.34 24.19
CA GLU A 433 -6.35 -30.58 24.42
C GLU A 433 -6.24 -29.75 25.73
N LEU A 434 -6.50 -28.46 25.58
CA LEU A 434 -6.62 -27.53 26.71
C LEU A 434 -8.10 -27.29 26.98
N PRO A 435 -8.62 -27.80 28.11
CA PRO A 435 -10.02 -27.57 28.47
C PRO A 435 -10.24 -26.10 28.87
N GLY A 436 -11.50 -25.69 28.86
CA GLY A 436 -11.89 -24.42 29.47
C GLY A 436 -11.71 -24.44 30.97
N TYR A 437 -11.52 -23.28 31.56
CA TYR A 437 -11.35 -23.15 33.01
C TYR A 437 -12.67 -23.11 33.77
N THR A 438 -12.70 -23.75 34.93
CA THR A 438 -13.76 -23.59 35.92
C THR A 438 -13.69 -22.19 36.56
N ASN A 439 -14.78 -21.74 37.20
CA ASN A 439 -14.79 -20.41 37.85
C ASN A 439 -13.74 -20.31 38.96
N GLU A 440 -13.46 -21.42 39.65
CA GLU A 440 -12.45 -21.49 40.69
C GLU A 440 -11.02 -21.38 40.13
N GLU A 441 -10.75 -22.04 38.99
CA GLU A 441 -9.48 -21.89 38.27
C GLU A 441 -9.31 -20.47 37.73
N LYS A 442 -10.35 -19.88 37.12
CA LYS A 442 -10.33 -18.47 36.67
C LYS A 442 -10.02 -17.51 37.81
N PHE A 443 -10.61 -17.74 38.98
CA PHE A 443 -10.32 -16.93 40.15
C PHE A 443 -8.85 -17.01 40.56
N ASN A 444 -8.30 -18.22 40.64
CA ASN A 444 -6.90 -18.41 41.01
C ASN A 444 -5.95 -17.83 39.95
N ILE A 445 -6.23 -18.02 38.65
CA ILE A 445 -5.47 -17.43 37.53
C ILE A 445 -5.52 -15.91 37.63
N ALA A 446 -6.69 -15.34 37.81
CA ALA A 446 -6.86 -13.89 37.92
C ALA A 446 -6.07 -13.32 39.09
N LYS A 447 -6.18 -13.94 40.29
CA LYS A 447 -5.53 -13.47 41.50
C LYS A 447 -4.00 -13.58 41.43
N LYS A 448 -3.48 -14.72 40.95
CA LYS A 448 -2.03 -15.00 40.92
C LYS A 448 -1.31 -14.36 39.73
N HIS A 449 -1.96 -14.28 38.56
CA HIS A 449 -1.29 -13.90 37.33
C HIS A 449 -1.86 -12.63 36.68
N LEU A 450 -3.20 -12.53 36.46
CA LEU A 450 -3.75 -11.45 35.68
C LEU A 450 -3.74 -10.10 36.41
N VAL A 451 -4.17 -10.08 37.68
CA VAL A 451 -4.22 -8.82 38.44
C VAL A 451 -2.83 -8.22 38.65
N PRO A 452 -1.78 -8.97 39.06
CA PRO A 452 -0.43 -8.43 39.19
C PRO A 452 0.15 -7.97 37.85
N LYS A 453 -0.08 -8.74 36.76
CA LYS A 453 0.37 -8.41 35.41
C LYS A 453 -0.26 -7.11 34.91
N GLN A 454 -1.59 -6.99 35.01
CA GLN A 454 -2.30 -5.82 34.54
C GLN A 454 -2.02 -4.57 35.40
N ALA A 455 -1.91 -4.73 36.72
CA ALA A 455 -1.49 -3.64 37.60
C ALA A 455 -0.12 -3.09 37.18
N LYS A 456 0.88 -3.96 36.99
CA LYS A 456 2.22 -3.56 36.53
C LYS A 456 2.21 -2.85 35.19
N LEU A 457 1.43 -3.35 34.21
CA LEU A 457 1.30 -2.74 32.88
C LEU A 457 0.67 -1.34 32.92
N HIS A 458 -0.18 -1.06 33.92
CA HIS A 458 -0.82 0.24 34.07
C HIS A 458 -0.14 1.14 35.13
N GLY A 459 1.10 0.83 35.52
CA GLY A 459 1.86 1.63 36.49
C GLY A 459 1.37 1.53 37.94
N LEU A 460 0.49 0.55 38.22
CA LEU A 460 -0.06 0.31 39.56
C LEU A 460 0.73 -0.79 40.27
N ASN A 461 0.66 -0.79 41.59
CA ASN A 461 1.28 -1.82 42.42
C ASN A 461 0.29 -2.35 43.46
N GLY A 462 0.65 -3.42 44.19
CA GLY A 462 -0.22 -4.02 45.20
C GLY A 462 -0.57 -3.13 46.40
N ARG A 463 0.05 -1.95 46.53
CA ARG A 463 -0.29 -0.94 47.53
C ARG A 463 -1.33 0.05 47.01
N THR A 464 -1.25 0.38 45.71
CA THR A 464 -2.13 1.36 45.09
C THR A 464 -3.41 0.76 44.53
N PHE A 465 -3.39 -0.54 44.13
CA PHE A 465 -4.55 -1.21 43.56
C PHE A 465 -4.76 -2.61 44.10
N LYS A 466 -5.98 -2.90 44.53
CA LYS A 466 -6.40 -4.23 45.00
C LYS A 466 -7.81 -4.54 44.52
N ILE A 467 -8.08 -5.81 44.26
CA ILE A 467 -9.43 -6.32 43.98
C ILE A 467 -9.77 -7.33 45.05
N ASN A 468 -10.90 -7.16 45.72
CA ASN A 468 -11.39 -8.11 46.71
C ASN A 468 -11.82 -9.43 46.05
N ASP A 469 -11.70 -10.54 46.77
CA ASP A 469 -12.06 -11.86 46.28
C ASP A 469 -13.52 -11.93 45.82
N LYS A 470 -14.46 -11.31 46.56
CA LYS A 470 -15.88 -11.21 46.18
C LYS A 470 -16.08 -10.45 44.85
N ALA A 471 -15.40 -9.33 44.69
CA ALA A 471 -15.45 -8.55 43.43
C ALA A 471 -14.88 -9.34 42.26
N LEU A 472 -13.85 -10.16 42.50
CA LEU A 472 -13.26 -10.98 41.45
C LEU A 472 -14.21 -12.11 41.01
N TYR A 473 -14.91 -12.76 41.98
CA TYR A 473 -15.97 -13.73 41.64
C TYR A 473 -17.14 -13.06 40.92
N ALA A 474 -17.58 -11.88 41.35
CA ALA A 474 -18.62 -11.12 40.65
C ALA A 474 -18.24 -10.77 39.19
N LEU A 475 -16.96 -10.46 38.94
CA LEU A 475 -16.45 -10.27 37.56
C LEU A 475 -16.53 -11.56 36.75
N ILE A 476 -16.16 -12.69 37.29
CA ILE A 476 -16.16 -13.99 36.62
C ILE A 476 -17.59 -14.42 36.29
N ASP A 477 -18.50 -14.36 37.25
CA ASP A 477 -19.86 -14.88 37.13
C ASP A 477 -20.77 -13.92 36.35
N GLY A 478 -20.65 -12.60 36.61
CA GLY A 478 -21.56 -11.60 36.06
C GLY A 478 -21.13 -10.97 34.78
N TYR A 479 -19.83 -10.81 34.55
CA TYR A 479 -19.30 -9.99 33.43
C TYR A 479 -18.50 -10.75 32.39
N THR A 480 -18.13 -12.02 32.65
CA THR A 480 -17.31 -12.79 31.71
C THR A 480 -17.86 -14.19 31.48
N ARG A 481 -18.62 -14.38 30.38
CA ARG A 481 -19.08 -15.73 29.95
C ARG A 481 -18.18 -16.23 28.85
N GLU A 482 -17.09 -16.89 29.22
CA GLU A 482 -16.10 -17.43 28.27
C GLU A 482 -15.47 -18.71 28.84
N ALA A 483 -14.96 -19.58 27.97
CA ALA A 483 -14.24 -20.78 28.41
C ALA A 483 -12.84 -20.46 28.96
N GLY A 484 -12.18 -19.44 28.44
CA GLY A 484 -10.87 -18.96 28.87
C GLY A 484 -10.94 -17.78 29.85
N VAL A 485 -9.88 -16.94 29.83
CA VAL A 485 -9.71 -15.77 30.70
C VAL A 485 -9.44 -14.47 29.94
N ARG A 486 -9.67 -14.43 28.63
CA ARG A 486 -9.34 -13.26 27.79
C ARG A 486 -10.23 -12.04 28.09
N LYS A 487 -11.54 -12.24 28.20
CA LYS A 487 -12.48 -11.17 28.59
C LYS A 487 -12.27 -10.76 30.06
N LEU A 488 -11.94 -11.72 30.94
CA LEU A 488 -11.60 -11.45 32.32
C LEU A 488 -10.37 -10.54 32.41
N GLU A 489 -9.32 -10.83 31.66
CA GLU A 489 -8.12 -9.98 31.57
C GLU A 489 -8.46 -8.57 31.10
N GLN A 490 -9.31 -8.43 30.07
CA GLN A 490 -9.77 -7.15 29.55
C GLN A 490 -10.56 -6.35 30.60
N LYS A 491 -11.41 -7.01 31.38
CA LYS A 491 -12.17 -6.36 32.45
C LYS A 491 -11.26 -5.91 33.59
N ILE A 492 -10.29 -6.73 33.99
CA ILE A 492 -9.27 -6.34 34.98
C ILE A 492 -8.46 -5.15 34.47
N ALA A 493 -8.03 -5.15 33.20
CA ALA A 493 -7.34 -4.02 32.59
C ALA A 493 -8.19 -2.74 32.60
N ALA A 494 -9.51 -2.85 32.35
CA ALA A 494 -10.42 -1.71 32.42
C ALA A 494 -10.51 -1.13 33.86
N LEU A 495 -10.55 -1.99 34.87
CA LEU A 495 -10.50 -1.55 36.27
C LEU A 495 -9.17 -0.89 36.61
N CYS A 496 -8.05 -1.44 36.14
CA CYS A 496 -6.73 -0.83 36.32
C CYS A 496 -6.65 0.56 35.70
N ARG A 497 -7.21 0.76 34.47
CA ARG A 497 -7.25 2.08 33.84
C ARG A 497 -8.08 3.09 34.65
N LYS A 498 -9.26 2.70 35.14
CA LYS A 498 -10.08 3.58 35.97
C LYS A 498 -9.35 3.95 37.26
N ALA A 499 -8.74 2.96 37.94
CA ALA A 499 -7.96 3.20 39.15
C ALA A 499 -6.77 4.14 38.89
N ALA A 500 -6.07 3.98 37.75
CA ALA A 500 -4.97 4.87 37.39
C ALA A 500 -5.46 6.32 37.14
N ALA A 501 -6.63 6.49 36.53
CA ALA A 501 -7.22 7.81 36.29
C ALA A 501 -7.58 8.51 37.62
N GLU A 502 -8.22 7.83 38.55
CA GLU A 502 -8.58 8.38 39.89
C GLU A 502 -7.32 8.74 40.71
N ILE A 503 -6.28 7.90 40.64
CA ILE A 503 -5.03 8.17 41.38
C ILE A 503 -4.29 9.37 40.82
N VAL A 504 -4.21 9.49 39.48
CA VAL A 504 -3.58 10.64 38.81
C VAL A 504 -4.43 11.91 38.97
N GLY A 505 -5.76 11.77 38.98
CA GLY A 505 -6.69 12.88 39.23
C GLY A 505 -6.63 13.41 40.69
N GLY A 506 -5.92 12.73 41.57
CA GLY A 506 -5.76 13.14 42.96
C GLY A 506 -6.95 12.80 43.89
N GLU A 507 -7.92 12.05 43.39
CA GLU A 507 -9.14 11.67 44.13
C GLU A 507 -8.85 10.63 45.19
N SER A 508 -7.88 9.74 44.96
CA SER A 508 -7.47 8.72 45.96
C SER A 508 -5.98 8.34 45.82
N LYS A 509 -5.32 7.97 46.92
CA LYS A 509 -3.95 7.42 46.92
C LYS A 509 -3.90 5.91 46.64
N SER A 510 -5.00 5.23 46.83
CA SER A 510 -5.14 3.78 46.60
C SER A 510 -6.60 3.43 46.36
N LEU A 511 -6.84 2.49 45.47
CA LEU A 511 -8.18 2.00 45.14
C LEU A 511 -8.31 0.51 45.50
N THR A 512 -9.37 0.17 46.20
CA THR A 512 -9.76 -1.22 46.43
C THR A 512 -11.13 -1.47 45.83
N VAL A 513 -11.17 -2.31 44.78
CA VAL A 513 -12.42 -2.69 44.11
C VAL A 513 -13.19 -3.64 45.04
N LYS A 514 -14.40 -3.25 45.38
CA LYS A 514 -15.38 -4.03 46.12
C LYS A 514 -16.51 -4.45 45.19
N GLU A 515 -17.32 -5.40 45.62
CA GLU A 515 -18.52 -5.84 44.88
C GLU A 515 -19.48 -4.69 44.63
#